data_cca3e71fea0ec2681ae9534f2f59e4b1
#
_entry.id   cca3e71fea0ec2681ae9534f2f59e4b1
#
_cell.length_a   1.000
_cell.length_b   1.000
_cell.length_c   1.000
_cell.angle_alpha   90.00
_cell.angle_beta   90.00
_cell.angle_gamma   90.00
#
_symmetry.space_group_name_H-M   'P 1'
#
loop_
_entity.id
_entity.type
_entity.pdbx_description
1 polymer ?
#
loop_
_entity_poly.entity_id
_entity_poly.type
_entity_poly.pdbx_seq_one_letter_code
_entity_poly.pdbx_strand_id
1 'polypeptide(L)'
;MRRITDLRFGTPGIPASTQPRDTINGIKRCKTLGLGAMELAFTHSITVSKDKAPLVKKTAADNDVVLTCHGQYWVNLASLEAAKIAQSKQRMIDAATLMAEVGGYSITWHLAFYQGQPKEKVYDSVKKTVKEVVQTLKDNGHTIWIRPETTGKATQWGDIDECLKLSS
;
A
#
# COMPACT_ATOMS: atom_id res chain seq x y z
N MET A 1 -13.78 -7.49 4.72
CA MET A 1 -13.31 -6.43 3.80
C MET A 1 -14.50 -5.91 3.00
N ARG A 2 -14.64 -4.57 2.83
CA ARG A 2 -15.70 -3.97 2.00
C ARG A 2 -15.51 -4.42 0.54
N ARG A 3 -16.57 -4.92 -0.10
CA ARG A 3 -16.55 -5.21 -1.53
C ARG A 3 -16.83 -3.91 -2.30
N ILE A 4 -15.92 -3.55 -3.19
CA ILE A 4 -16.09 -2.41 -4.10
C ILE A 4 -16.58 -2.97 -5.43
N THR A 5 -17.79 -2.58 -5.83
CA THR A 5 -18.44 -3.07 -7.05
C THR A 5 -18.41 -2.04 -8.18
N ASP A 6 -18.20 -0.78 -7.84
CA ASP A 6 -18.30 0.33 -8.79
C ASP A 6 -16.93 0.95 -9.05
N LEU A 7 -16.74 1.47 -10.28
CA LEU A 7 -15.56 2.27 -10.62
C LEU A 7 -15.54 3.55 -9.78
N ARG A 8 -14.39 3.82 -9.16
CA ARG A 8 -14.19 5.01 -8.34
C ARG A 8 -12.98 5.78 -8.82
N PHE A 9 -13.16 7.08 -9.00
CA PHE A 9 -12.07 8.02 -9.29
C PHE A 9 -11.59 8.66 -7.99
N GLY A 10 -10.30 8.97 -7.92
CA GLY A 10 -9.69 9.53 -6.73
C GLY A 10 -8.43 10.34 -7.02
N THR A 11 -7.79 10.82 -5.98
CA THR A 11 -6.51 11.55 -6.05
C THR A 11 -5.36 10.73 -5.49
N PRO A 12 -4.15 10.83 -6.09
CA PRO A 12 -2.92 10.33 -5.48
C PRO A 12 -2.47 11.34 -4.40
N GLY A 13 -2.87 11.09 -3.16
CA GLY A 13 -2.63 11.99 -2.04
C GLY A 13 -3.77 12.95 -1.74
N ILE A 14 -3.52 13.84 -0.79
CA ILE A 14 -4.47 14.87 -0.37
C ILE A 14 -4.69 15.87 -1.51
N PRO A 15 -5.96 16.13 -1.94
CA PRO A 15 -6.24 17.11 -3.00
C PRO A 15 -5.57 18.47 -2.73
N ALA A 16 -4.98 19.08 -3.76
CA ALA A 16 -4.23 20.34 -3.63
C ALA A 16 -5.09 21.49 -3.05
N SER A 17 -6.40 21.47 -3.31
CA SER A 17 -7.35 22.46 -2.82
C SER A 17 -7.85 22.23 -1.40
N THR A 18 -7.24 21.29 -0.64
CA THR A 18 -7.61 20.99 0.75
C THR A 18 -7.03 22.04 1.71
N GLN A 19 -7.88 22.58 2.60
CA GLN A 19 -7.48 23.52 3.66
C GLN A 19 -8.23 23.21 4.96
N PRO A 20 -7.56 23.06 6.12
CA PRO A 20 -6.11 22.81 6.26
C PRO A 20 -5.73 21.47 5.61
N ARG A 21 -4.47 21.37 5.17
CA ARG A 21 -3.98 20.21 4.42
C ARG A 21 -3.63 19.04 5.34
N ASP A 22 -4.59 18.21 5.64
CA ASP A 22 -4.45 16.97 6.40
C ASP A 22 -5.33 15.84 5.81
N THR A 23 -5.13 14.61 6.28
CA THR A 23 -5.82 13.43 5.76
C THR A 23 -7.34 13.51 5.94
N ILE A 24 -7.82 13.98 7.07
CA ILE A 24 -9.26 14.05 7.38
C ILE A 24 -9.96 15.05 6.47
N ASN A 25 -9.38 16.25 6.32
CA ASN A 25 -9.89 17.27 5.43
C ASN A 25 -9.73 16.87 3.95
N GLY A 26 -8.67 16.13 3.60
CA GLY A 26 -8.48 15.54 2.27
C GLY A 26 -9.61 14.59 1.88
N ILE A 27 -10.02 13.70 2.79
CA ILE A 27 -11.15 12.77 2.56
C ILE A 27 -12.45 13.55 2.32
N LYS A 28 -12.75 14.54 3.17
CA LYS A 28 -13.93 15.41 3.02
C LYS A 28 -13.89 16.18 1.69
N ARG A 29 -12.68 16.64 1.32
CA ARG A 29 -12.48 17.36 0.06
C ARG A 29 -12.70 16.45 -1.16
N CYS A 30 -12.26 15.20 -1.12
CA CYS A 30 -12.59 14.22 -2.17
C CYS A 30 -14.10 14.12 -2.37
N LYS A 31 -14.87 13.98 -1.30
CA LYS A 31 -16.34 13.95 -1.37
C LYS A 31 -16.91 15.20 -2.03
N THR A 32 -16.45 16.39 -1.62
CA THR A 32 -16.90 17.68 -2.19
C THR A 32 -16.59 17.79 -3.68
N LEU A 33 -15.49 17.18 -4.15
CA LEU A 33 -15.08 17.15 -5.54
C LEU A 33 -15.79 16.04 -6.36
N GLY A 34 -16.71 15.30 -5.77
CA GLY A 34 -17.38 14.17 -6.42
C GLY A 34 -16.49 12.93 -6.59
N LEU A 35 -15.38 12.85 -5.84
CA LEU A 35 -14.44 11.72 -5.90
C LEU A 35 -14.80 10.67 -4.86
N GLY A 36 -14.67 9.40 -5.24
CA GLY A 36 -15.00 8.24 -4.41
C GLY A 36 -13.78 7.50 -3.83
N ALA A 37 -12.55 8.00 -4.07
CA ALA A 37 -11.34 7.38 -3.56
C ALA A 37 -10.25 8.43 -3.25
N MET A 38 -9.34 8.08 -2.34
CA MET A 38 -8.11 8.83 -2.07
C MET A 38 -6.98 7.85 -1.75
N GLU A 39 -5.83 8.02 -2.39
CA GLU A 39 -4.64 7.26 -2.07
C GLU A 39 -3.83 7.98 -0.99
N LEU A 40 -3.49 7.29 0.10
CA LEU A 40 -2.56 7.79 1.11
C LEU A 40 -1.13 7.60 0.61
N ALA A 41 -0.33 8.66 0.64
CA ALA A 41 1.06 8.61 0.21
C ALA A 41 1.99 8.37 1.42
N PHE A 42 2.33 7.10 1.67
CA PHE A 42 3.34 6.73 2.68
C PHE A 42 4.76 6.66 2.10
N THR A 43 4.96 7.23 0.94
CA THR A 43 6.17 7.11 0.11
C THR A 43 7.49 7.29 0.87
N HIS A 44 7.56 8.22 1.81
CA HIS A 44 8.74 8.45 2.66
C HIS A 44 8.55 7.96 4.09
N SER A 45 7.35 8.12 4.65
CA SER A 45 7.01 7.69 6.00
C SER A 45 5.52 7.49 6.13
N ILE A 46 5.10 6.80 7.17
CA ILE A 46 3.69 6.68 7.53
C ILE A 46 3.19 8.05 7.99
N THR A 47 2.20 8.61 7.28
CA THR A 47 1.72 9.99 7.49
C THR A 47 0.48 10.10 8.39
N VAL A 48 -0.09 8.97 8.80
CA VAL A 48 -1.22 8.89 9.74
C VAL A 48 -0.73 8.27 11.04
N SER A 49 -0.98 8.91 12.17
CA SER A 49 -0.67 8.34 13.48
C SER A 49 -1.76 7.36 13.95
N LYS A 50 -1.38 6.38 14.79
CA LYS A 50 -2.31 5.34 15.27
C LYS A 50 -3.51 5.91 16.04
N ASP A 51 -3.31 6.94 16.83
CA ASP A 51 -4.37 7.64 17.56
C ASP A 51 -5.41 8.28 16.65
N LYS A 52 -5.04 8.69 15.43
CA LYS A 52 -5.94 9.24 14.41
C LYS A 52 -6.63 8.19 13.54
N ALA A 53 -6.15 6.95 13.55
CA ALA A 53 -6.69 5.89 12.69
C ALA A 53 -8.22 5.70 12.83
N PRO A 54 -8.82 5.65 14.03
CA PRO A 54 -10.28 5.52 14.17
C PRO A 54 -11.04 6.69 13.53
N LEU A 55 -10.53 7.90 13.67
CA LEU A 55 -11.18 9.09 13.10
C LEU A 55 -11.05 9.11 11.57
N VAL A 56 -9.90 8.73 11.02
CA VAL A 56 -9.69 8.60 9.58
C VAL A 56 -10.66 7.56 9.01
N LYS A 57 -10.75 6.38 9.64
CA LYS A 57 -11.68 5.31 9.26
C LYS A 57 -13.14 5.78 9.24
N LYS A 58 -13.56 6.45 10.32
CA LYS A 58 -14.92 6.99 10.41
C LYS A 58 -15.17 8.03 9.34
N THR A 59 -14.25 8.97 9.15
CA THR A 59 -14.39 10.03 8.12
C THR A 59 -14.51 9.44 6.71
N ALA A 60 -13.69 8.44 6.38
CA ALA A 60 -13.75 7.77 5.07
C ALA A 60 -15.11 7.07 4.85
N ALA A 61 -15.62 6.39 5.88
CA ALA A 61 -16.91 5.71 5.83
C ALA A 61 -18.07 6.72 5.68
N ASP A 62 -18.11 7.77 6.49
CA ASP A 62 -19.16 8.79 6.49
C ASP A 62 -19.23 9.55 5.14
N ASN A 63 -18.12 9.68 4.43
CA ASN A 63 -18.04 10.37 3.15
C ASN A 63 -18.09 9.43 1.93
N ASP A 64 -18.19 8.12 2.15
CA ASP A 64 -18.14 7.09 1.11
C ASP A 64 -16.88 7.19 0.23
N VAL A 65 -15.72 7.49 0.83
CA VAL A 65 -14.42 7.56 0.16
C VAL A 65 -13.62 6.29 0.48
N VAL A 66 -13.19 5.58 -0.56
CA VAL A 66 -12.30 4.43 -0.43
C VAL A 66 -10.88 4.90 -0.25
N LEU A 67 -10.18 4.36 0.76
CA LEU A 67 -8.77 4.63 0.96
C LEU A 67 -7.91 3.52 0.36
N THR A 68 -6.95 3.89 -0.46
CA THR A 68 -5.82 3.07 -0.88
C THR A 68 -4.52 3.69 -0.38
N CYS A 69 -3.40 3.04 -0.57
CA CYS A 69 -2.11 3.59 -0.17
C CYS A 69 -1.01 3.19 -1.14
N HIS A 70 -0.08 4.10 -1.40
CA HIS A 70 1.24 3.77 -1.89
C HIS A 70 2.20 3.70 -0.72
N GLY A 71 2.83 2.54 -0.52
CA GLY A 71 3.79 2.31 0.57
C GLY A 71 5.16 2.94 0.32
N GLN A 72 6.07 2.74 1.26
CA GLN A 72 7.38 3.40 1.25
C GLN A 72 8.26 2.93 0.08
N TYR A 73 9.03 3.86 -0.48
CA TYR A 73 10.01 3.58 -1.56
C TYR A 73 11.18 2.69 -1.13
N TRP A 74 11.43 2.59 0.17
CA TRP A 74 12.58 1.88 0.76
C TRP A 74 12.35 0.37 0.90
N VAL A 75 11.47 -0.21 0.10
CA VAL A 75 11.20 -1.66 0.09
C VAL A 75 12.02 -2.31 -1.01
N ASN A 76 12.78 -3.35 -0.64
CA ASN A 76 13.46 -4.26 -1.57
C ASN A 76 13.50 -5.67 -0.97
N LEU A 77 12.57 -6.51 -1.39
CA LEU A 77 12.39 -7.87 -0.88
C LEU A 77 13.41 -8.88 -1.48
N ALA A 78 14.26 -8.43 -2.38
CA ALA A 78 15.33 -9.22 -2.98
C ALA A 78 16.71 -8.56 -2.81
N SER A 79 16.89 -7.74 -1.77
CA SER A 79 18.19 -7.16 -1.45
C SER A 79 19.24 -8.24 -1.27
N LEU A 80 20.50 -7.95 -1.67
CA LEU A 80 21.66 -8.80 -1.40
C LEU A 80 21.99 -8.88 0.10
N GLU A 81 21.47 -7.96 0.90
CA GLU A 81 21.67 -7.91 2.34
C GLU A 81 20.40 -8.39 3.07
N ALA A 82 20.49 -9.50 3.79
CA ALA A 82 19.36 -10.09 4.54
C ALA A 82 18.71 -9.10 5.52
N ALA A 83 19.51 -8.24 6.16
CA ALA A 83 19.01 -7.20 7.06
C ALA A 83 18.07 -6.20 6.36
N LYS A 84 18.35 -5.85 5.10
CA LYS A 84 17.50 -4.95 4.30
C LYS A 84 16.19 -5.62 3.88
N ILE A 85 16.20 -6.95 3.64
CA ILE A 85 14.97 -7.70 3.40
C ILE A 85 14.11 -7.70 4.66
N ALA A 86 14.69 -7.98 5.84
CA ALA A 86 13.98 -7.97 7.11
C ALA A 86 13.37 -6.58 7.42
N GLN A 87 14.12 -5.49 7.21
CA GLN A 87 13.63 -4.13 7.37
C GLN A 87 12.49 -3.80 6.38
N SER A 88 12.62 -4.24 5.13
CA SER A 88 11.59 -4.05 4.10
C SER A 88 10.30 -4.77 4.50
N LYS A 89 10.40 -6.02 4.94
CA LYS A 89 9.29 -6.81 5.47
C LYS A 89 8.59 -6.11 6.63
N GLN A 90 9.36 -5.61 7.61
CA GLN A 90 8.78 -4.91 8.76
C GLN A 90 8.06 -3.62 8.35
N ARG A 91 8.64 -2.81 7.43
CA ARG A 91 7.98 -1.62 6.89
C ARG A 91 6.64 -1.95 6.22
N MET A 92 6.59 -3.05 5.45
CA MET A 92 5.34 -3.49 4.83
C MET A 92 4.29 -3.89 5.88
N ILE A 93 4.68 -4.62 6.93
CA ILE A 93 3.79 -5.01 8.02
C ILE A 93 3.24 -3.78 8.74
N ASP A 94 4.11 -2.84 9.12
CA ASP A 94 3.72 -1.63 9.86
C ASP A 94 2.75 -0.76 9.06
N ALA A 95 3.06 -0.51 7.78
CA ALA A 95 2.22 0.29 6.91
C ALA A 95 0.88 -0.39 6.59
N ALA A 96 0.89 -1.70 6.31
CA ALA A 96 -0.34 -2.45 6.02
C ALA A 96 -1.22 -2.60 7.27
N THR A 97 -0.64 -2.76 8.46
CA THR A 97 -1.37 -2.76 9.73
C THR A 97 -2.12 -1.45 9.90
N LEU A 98 -1.44 -0.31 9.78
CA LEU A 98 -2.10 0.99 9.91
C LEU A 98 -3.16 1.21 8.83
N MET A 99 -2.88 0.79 7.59
CA MET A 99 -3.88 0.88 6.52
C MET A 99 -5.14 0.04 6.82
N ALA A 100 -5.00 -1.13 7.43
CA ALA A 100 -6.14 -1.93 7.88
C ALA A 100 -6.91 -1.22 9.01
N GLU A 101 -6.21 -0.60 9.96
CA GLU A 101 -6.79 0.17 11.08
C GLU A 101 -7.58 1.39 10.60
N VAL A 102 -7.11 2.12 9.58
CA VAL A 102 -7.85 3.24 8.96
C VAL A 102 -8.98 2.78 8.02
N GLY A 103 -9.22 1.47 7.90
CA GLY A 103 -10.24 0.93 7.00
C GLY A 103 -9.87 0.98 5.52
N GLY A 104 -8.58 1.01 5.21
CA GLY A 104 -8.04 1.01 3.86
C GLY A 104 -8.39 -0.27 3.09
N TYR A 105 -8.52 -0.12 1.78
CA TYR A 105 -8.86 -1.23 0.88
C TYR A 105 -7.62 -2.01 0.42
N SER A 106 -6.58 -1.29 0.04
CA SER A 106 -5.33 -1.90 -0.45
C SER A 106 -4.13 -1.00 -0.21
N ILE A 107 -2.96 -1.61 -0.21
CA ILE A 107 -1.68 -0.92 -0.22
C ILE A 107 -0.77 -1.54 -1.28
N THR A 108 -0.07 -0.70 -2.06
CA THR A 108 0.78 -1.10 -3.17
C THR A 108 2.23 -0.72 -2.96
N TRP A 109 3.15 -1.48 -3.57
CA TRP A 109 4.59 -1.23 -3.57
C TRP A 109 5.25 -1.71 -4.86
N HIS A 110 6.35 -1.04 -5.23
CA HIS A 110 7.41 -1.66 -6.01
C HIS A 110 8.21 -2.60 -5.09
N LEU A 111 8.11 -3.91 -5.30
CA LEU A 111 8.53 -4.89 -4.30
C LEU A 111 10.03 -5.19 -4.28
N ALA A 112 10.75 -5.06 -5.41
CA ALA A 112 12.16 -5.40 -5.46
C ALA A 112 12.92 -4.75 -6.62
N PHE A 113 14.25 -4.89 -6.56
CA PHE A 113 15.19 -4.59 -7.63
C PHE A 113 16.00 -5.84 -7.93
N TYR A 114 16.33 -6.07 -9.22
CA TYR A 114 17.10 -7.26 -9.59
C TYR A 114 18.53 -7.24 -9.06
N GLN A 115 19.18 -6.09 -9.04
CA GLN A 115 20.58 -5.95 -8.57
C GLN A 115 21.55 -6.97 -9.21
N GLY A 116 21.36 -7.27 -10.50
CA GLY A 116 22.15 -8.27 -11.24
C GLY A 116 21.80 -9.73 -10.94
N GLN A 117 20.80 -9.99 -10.12
CA GLN A 117 20.36 -11.35 -9.79
C GLN A 117 19.44 -11.94 -10.87
N PRO A 118 19.42 -13.27 -11.05
CA PRO A 118 18.48 -13.96 -11.94
C PRO A 118 17.03 -13.65 -11.56
N LYS A 119 16.14 -13.44 -12.52
CA LYS A 119 14.71 -13.12 -12.31
C LYS A 119 14.00 -14.12 -11.40
N GLU A 120 14.23 -15.41 -11.59
CA GLU A 120 13.59 -16.47 -10.76
C GLU A 120 14.01 -16.37 -9.29
N LYS A 121 15.29 -16.09 -9.02
CA LYS A 121 15.76 -15.92 -7.64
C LYS A 121 15.11 -14.72 -6.96
N VAL A 122 14.95 -13.61 -7.69
CA VAL A 122 14.26 -12.41 -7.19
C VAL A 122 12.79 -12.71 -6.96
N TYR A 123 12.12 -13.39 -7.89
CA TYR A 123 10.74 -13.82 -7.74
C TYR A 123 10.51 -14.68 -6.51
N ASP A 124 11.37 -15.69 -6.26
CA ASP A 124 11.24 -16.58 -5.11
C ASP A 124 11.38 -15.80 -3.78
N SER A 125 12.31 -14.86 -3.72
CA SER A 125 12.49 -13.98 -2.54
C SER A 125 11.26 -13.10 -2.31
N VAL A 126 10.73 -12.46 -3.36
CA VAL A 126 9.52 -11.66 -3.31
C VAL A 126 8.33 -12.48 -2.85
N LYS A 127 8.08 -13.63 -3.51
CA LYS A 127 6.97 -14.54 -3.19
C LYS A 127 7.01 -15.01 -1.74
N LYS A 128 8.18 -15.46 -1.27
CA LYS A 128 8.38 -15.89 0.12
C LYS A 128 8.02 -14.76 1.10
N THR A 129 8.61 -13.58 0.90
CA THR A 129 8.45 -12.47 1.84
C THR A 129 7.03 -11.92 1.83
N VAL A 130 6.38 -11.80 0.66
CA VAL A 130 4.99 -11.37 0.57
C VAL A 130 4.05 -12.35 1.27
N LYS A 131 4.27 -13.68 1.12
CA LYS A 131 3.50 -14.68 1.88
C LYS A 131 3.64 -14.50 3.39
N GLU A 132 4.87 -14.27 3.88
CA GLU A 132 5.12 -14.02 5.30
C GLU A 132 4.43 -12.73 5.79
N VAL A 133 4.47 -11.65 5.02
CA VAL A 133 3.74 -10.41 5.34
C VAL A 133 2.24 -10.66 5.44
N VAL A 134 1.65 -11.29 4.42
CA VAL A 134 0.21 -11.58 4.39
C VAL A 134 -0.20 -12.49 5.55
N GLN A 135 0.61 -13.50 5.88
CA GLN A 135 0.34 -14.39 7.01
C GLN A 135 0.40 -13.62 8.34
N THR A 136 1.44 -12.82 8.56
CA THR A 136 1.57 -11.99 9.77
C THR A 136 0.37 -11.05 9.94
N LEU A 137 -0.10 -10.41 8.88
CA LEU A 137 -1.27 -9.54 8.92
C LEU A 137 -2.54 -10.33 9.31
N LYS A 138 -2.75 -11.51 8.72
CA LYS A 138 -3.88 -12.40 9.06
C LYS A 138 -3.84 -12.85 10.52
N ASP A 139 -2.67 -13.27 11.02
CA ASP A 139 -2.48 -13.72 12.41
C ASP A 139 -2.79 -12.58 13.42
N ASN A 140 -2.53 -11.33 13.01
CA ASN A 140 -2.87 -10.13 13.79
C ASN A 140 -4.33 -9.64 13.56
N GLY A 141 -5.16 -10.39 12.84
CA GLY A 141 -6.57 -10.05 12.59
C GLY A 141 -6.79 -8.94 11.54
N HIS A 142 -5.76 -8.58 10.79
CA HIS A 142 -5.85 -7.57 9.74
C HIS A 142 -6.18 -8.17 8.37
N THR A 143 -7.14 -7.53 7.69
CA THR A 143 -7.53 -7.92 6.31
C THR A 143 -7.37 -6.72 5.40
N ILE A 144 -6.36 -6.77 4.52
CA ILE A 144 -6.06 -5.74 3.53
C ILE A 144 -5.42 -6.39 2.29
N TRP A 145 -5.68 -5.85 1.11
CA TRP A 145 -4.99 -6.29 -0.10
C TRP A 145 -3.59 -5.72 -0.16
N ILE A 146 -2.60 -6.61 -0.25
CA ILE A 146 -1.22 -6.28 -0.61
C ILE A 146 -1.12 -6.44 -2.12
N ARG A 147 -0.72 -5.38 -2.83
CA ARG A 147 -0.68 -5.36 -4.29
C ARG A 147 0.73 -5.06 -4.81
N PRO A 148 1.27 -5.87 -5.72
CA PRO A 148 2.45 -5.47 -6.44
C PRO A 148 2.09 -4.33 -7.40
N GLU A 149 2.98 -3.37 -7.55
CA GLU A 149 2.88 -2.33 -8.57
C GLU A 149 3.74 -2.70 -9.77
N THR A 150 3.16 -2.57 -10.95
CA THR A 150 3.91 -2.78 -12.20
C THR A 150 4.93 -1.66 -12.40
N THR A 151 6.06 -1.99 -13.02
CA THR A 151 7.12 -1.04 -13.33
C THR A 151 7.57 -1.14 -14.78
N GLY A 152 7.89 0.00 -15.38
CA GLY A 152 8.53 0.06 -16.69
C GLY A 152 10.06 0.09 -16.65
N LYS A 153 10.68 -0.02 -15.47
CA LYS A 153 12.14 0.02 -15.31
C LYS A 153 12.74 -1.38 -15.39
N ALA A 154 13.60 -1.63 -16.35
CA ALA A 154 14.26 -2.92 -16.54
C ALA A 154 15.10 -3.41 -15.33
N THR A 155 15.46 -2.50 -14.40
CA THR A 155 16.21 -2.83 -13.18
C THR A 155 15.33 -3.18 -11.98
N GLN A 156 14.00 -2.97 -12.09
CA GLN A 156 13.04 -3.28 -11.06
C GLN A 156 12.25 -4.53 -11.42
N TRP A 157 11.94 -5.34 -10.40
CA TRP A 157 10.97 -6.41 -10.46
C TRP A 157 9.55 -5.84 -10.52
N GLY A 158 8.68 -6.44 -11.30
CA GLY A 158 7.28 -6.06 -11.37
C GLY A 158 6.83 -5.79 -12.81
N ASP A 159 7.33 -6.53 -13.80
CA ASP A 159 6.66 -6.58 -15.10
C ASP A 159 5.29 -7.25 -14.96
N ILE A 160 4.46 -7.15 -16.00
CA ILE A 160 3.07 -7.66 -15.95
C ILE A 160 3.04 -9.15 -15.63
N ASP A 161 3.91 -9.95 -16.27
CA ASP A 161 3.93 -11.39 -16.09
C ASP A 161 4.36 -11.78 -14.67
N GLU A 162 5.33 -11.09 -14.09
CA GLU A 162 5.77 -11.28 -12.71
C GLU A 162 4.67 -10.93 -11.70
N CYS A 163 3.94 -9.84 -11.92
CA CYS A 163 2.82 -9.45 -11.07
C CYS A 163 1.67 -10.45 -11.16
N LEU A 164 1.32 -10.93 -12.36
CA LEU A 164 0.31 -11.95 -12.56
C LEU A 164 0.72 -13.29 -11.90
N LYS A 165 1.96 -13.73 -12.09
CA LYS A 165 2.51 -14.95 -11.47
C LYS A 165 2.51 -14.88 -9.94
N LEU A 166 2.71 -13.69 -9.35
CA LEU A 166 2.65 -13.52 -7.89
C LEU A 166 1.20 -13.56 -7.37
N SER A 167 0.24 -13.14 -8.18
CA SER A 167 -1.17 -13.00 -7.80
C SER A 167 -1.97 -14.31 -7.98
N SER A 168 -1.40 -15.30 -8.67
CA SER A 168 -1.97 -16.63 -8.88
C SER A 168 -1.62 -17.58 -7.73
#